data_f0715b9480bb848b5f8bc43ade8b6ffe
#
_entry.id   f0715b9480bb848b5f8bc43ade8b6ffe
#
_cell.length_a   1.000
_cell.length_b   1.000
_cell.length_c   1.000
_cell.angle_alpha   90.00
_cell.angle_beta   90.00
_cell.angle_gamma   90.00
#
_symmetry.space_group_name_H-M   'P 1'
#
loop_
_entity.id
_entity.type
_entity.pdbx_description
1 polymer ?
#
loop_
_entity_poly.entity_id
_entity_poly.type
_entity_poly.pdbx_seq_one_letter_code
_entity_poly.pdbx_strand_id
1 'polypeptide(L)'
;MGTLCGWASINENGKATGGRKGDQTGREVKTGSWYNFGQTVVLRFKDRNKAAKAATAMKQLCNNNSVGYCQGHRTSLYTELEKVGWNPTALKTPCETDCSAMMSPVLKCAGISVSKDIYTGNMVNAIMATGEFEKLTGSKYTGTGNNLMTGDISVAAGKHTIMALENGCNVKSTSSGSTSSGSGSGNNPAVPYGAAKTAAFMGYVNTGALNVRKQPDPDADKLVSYPCIKQNTEVGVCGSAKAPNGALWYYIYINGAKGKKYGYVNAKYITAK
;
A
#
# COMPACT_ATOMS: atom_id res chain seq x y z
N MET A 1 4.01 -16.50 -4.35
CA MET A 1 4.07 -15.73 -3.08
C MET A 1 2.65 -15.30 -2.76
N GLY A 2 2.24 -15.35 -1.47
CA GLY A 2 0.90 -14.91 -1.07
C GLY A 2 0.78 -13.39 -1.10
N THR A 3 -0.46 -12.88 -1.16
CA THR A 3 -0.78 -11.45 -1.13
C THR A 3 -0.20 -10.79 0.12
N LEU A 4 0.54 -9.71 -0.02
CA LEU A 4 1.07 -8.95 1.11
C LEU A 4 -0.05 -8.26 1.86
N CYS A 5 -0.05 -8.38 3.19
CA CYS A 5 -1.03 -7.76 4.09
C CYS A 5 -0.32 -7.03 5.24
N GLY A 6 -1.05 -6.12 5.89
CA GLY A 6 -0.62 -5.42 7.10
C GLY A 6 -1.62 -5.61 8.24
N TRP A 7 -1.11 -5.69 9.48
CA TRP A 7 -1.94 -5.84 10.68
C TRP A 7 -1.15 -5.58 11.98
N ALA A 8 -1.89 -5.27 13.06
CA ALA A 8 -1.35 -5.33 14.41
C ALA A 8 -1.52 -6.76 14.97
N SER A 9 -0.46 -7.31 15.55
CA SER A 9 -0.32 -8.72 15.90
C SER A 9 -0.46 -9.00 17.41
N ILE A 10 0.63 -8.77 18.17
CA ILE A 10 0.72 -9.04 19.61
C ILE A 10 1.90 -8.23 20.17
N ASN A 11 1.93 -7.88 21.47
CA ASN A 11 3.01 -7.12 22.06
C ASN A 11 4.33 -7.92 22.18
N GLU A 12 5.40 -7.26 22.62
CA GLU A 12 6.75 -7.82 22.78
C GLU A 12 6.81 -9.04 23.73
N ASN A 13 5.86 -9.14 24.65
CA ASN A 13 5.77 -10.22 25.64
C ASN A 13 4.85 -11.38 25.18
N GLY A 14 4.33 -11.33 23.94
CA GLY A 14 3.36 -12.32 23.45
C GLY A 14 1.99 -12.22 24.13
N LYS A 15 1.64 -11.05 24.69
CA LYS A 15 0.39 -10.78 25.40
C LYS A 15 -0.45 -9.74 24.70
N ALA A 16 -1.77 -9.77 24.94
CA ALA A 16 -2.69 -8.80 24.37
C ALA A 16 -2.63 -7.41 25.04
N THR A 17 -2.08 -7.33 26.25
CA THR A 17 -1.99 -6.10 27.05
C THR A 17 -0.67 -6.03 27.84
N GLY A 18 -0.31 -4.87 28.35
CA GLY A 18 0.80 -4.69 29.30
C GLY A 18 2.18 -4.67 28.67
N GLY A 19 2.30 -4.37 27.40
CA GLY A 19 3.58 -4.07 26.73
C GLY A 19 4.03 -2.62 26.94
N ARG A 20 5.19 -2.27 26.38
CA ARG A 20 5.69 -0.89 26.32
C ARG A 20 5.15 -0.19 25.08
N LYS A 21 4.92 1.11 25.18
CA LYS A 21 4.46 1.91 24.02
C LYS A 21 5.45 1.86 22.87
N GLY A 22 4.93 1.75 21.67
CA GLY A 22 5.72 1.54 20.46
C GLY A 22 6.08 0.06 20.21
N ASP A 23 6.56 -0.27 19.03
CA ASP A 23 6.97 -1.63 18.67
C ASP A 23 8.40 -1.91 19.14
N GLN A 24 8.56 -2.79 20.10
CA GLN A 24 9.84 -3.17 20.70
C GLN A 24 10.57 -4.25 19.91
N THR A 25 9.85 -4.95 19.04
CA THR A 25 10.35 -6.14 18.33
C THR A 25 10.43 -5.96 16.81
N GLY A 26 9.83 -4.88 16.28
CA GLY A 26 9.61 -4.70 14.84
C GLY A 26 8.59 -5.69 14.26
N ARG A 27 7.74 -6.30 15.12
CA ARG A 27 6.78 -7.34 14.73
C ARG A 27 5.41 -7.21 15.38
N GLU A 28 5.20 -6.24 16.23
CA GLU A 28 3.93 -6.01 16.91
C GLU A 28 2.88 -5.45 15.93
N VAL A 29 3.30 -4.54 15.08
CA VAL A 29 2.55 -4.04 13.93
C VAL A 29 3.39 -4.29 12.69
N LYS A 30 2.94 -5.16 11.80
CA LYS A 30 3.80 -5.72 10.77
C LYS A 30 3.12 -5.96 9.43
N THR A 31 3.94 -6.17 8.42
CA THR A 31 3.52 -6.73 7.14
C THR A 31 3.88 -8.22 7.06
N GLY A 32 3.12 -8.97 6.26
CA GLY A 32 3.40 -10.38 5.99
C GLY A 32 2.48 -10.92 4.90
N SER A 33 2.73 -12.16 4.47
CA SER A 33 1.86 -12.83 3.52
C SER A 33 0.49 -13.09 4.13
N TRP A 34 -0.55 -12.99 3.30
CA TRP A 34 -1.89 -13.41 3.68
C TRP A 34 -1.89 -14.83 4.29
N TYR A 35 -2.71 -15.03 5.30
CA TYR A 35 -2.93 -16.33 5.93
C TYR A 35 -4.40 -16.49 6.32
N ASN A 36 -4.84 -17.73 6.49
CA ASN A 36 -6.20 -18.01 6.93
C ASN A 36 -6.27 -17.93 8.47
N PHE A 37 -7.08 -17.01 9.00
CA PHE A 37 -7.37 -16.84 10.42
C PHE A 37 -8.87 -17.03 10.73
N GLY A 38 -9.63 -17.63 9.78
CA GLY A 38 -11.05 -17.86 9.90
C GLY A 38 -11.90 -16.65 9.50
N GLN A 39 -11.39 -15.78 8.64
CA GLN A 39 -12.13 -14.64 8.10
C GLN A 39 -13.34 -15.10 7.30
N THR A 40 -14.46 -14.45 7.52
CA THR A 40 -15.75 -14.73 6.86
C THR A 40 -16.23 -13.59 5.99
N VAL A 41 -15.59 -12.43 6.10
CA VAL A 41 -15.95 -11.20 5.38
C VAL A 41 -14.70 -10.53 4.84
N VAL A 42 -14.81 -10.01 3.63
CA VAL A 42 -13.89 -9.03 3.05
C VAL A 42 -14.67 -7.76 2.73
N LEU A 43 -14.18 -6.63 3.22
CA LEU A 43 -14.71 -5.32 2.93
C LEU A 43 -13.84 -4.68 1.85
N ARG A 44 -14.42 -4.41 0.70
CA ARG A 44 -13.74 -3.83 -0.47
C ARG A 44 -14.15 -2.38 -0.67
N PHE A 45 -13.19 -1.50 -0.79
CA PHE A 45 -13.46 -0.11 -1.15
C PHE A 45 -14.12 -0.01 -2.53
N LYS A 46 -15.17 0.80 -2.65
CA LYS A 46 -15.76 1.20 -3.94
C LYS A 46 -14.82 2.13 -4.71
N ASP A 47 -14.17 3.07 -4.01
CA ASP A 47 -13.18 3.99 -4.58
C ASP A 47 -11.75 3.38 -4.46
N ARG A 48 -11.13 3.09 -5.60
CA ARG A 48 -9.79 2.50 -5.65
C ARG A 48 -8.69 3.48 -5.24
N ASN A 49 -8.91 4.79 -5.35
CA ASN A 49 -7.95 5.80 -4.87
C ASN A 49 -7.95 5.85 -3.34
N LYS A 50 -9.11 5.78 -2.70
CA LYS A 50 -9.23 5.67 -1.24
C LYS A 50 -8.59 4.36 -0.76
N ALA A 51 -8.81 3.25 -1.45
CA ALA A 51 -8.18 1.95 -1.17
C ALA A 51 -6.64 2.04 -1.19
N ALA A 52 -6.07 2.66 -2.22
CA ALA A 52 -4.63 2.84 -2.34
C ALA A 52 -4.05 3.73 -1.23
N LYS A 53 -4.75 4.81 -0.86
CA LYS A 53 -4.37 5.67 0.28
C LYS A 53 -4.38 4.91 1.60
N ALA A 54 -5.44 4.13 1.86
CA ALA A 54 -5.55 3.31 3.07
C ALA A 54 -4.44 2.26 3.15
N ALA A 55 -4.17 1.53 2.06
CA ALA A 55 -3.09 0.55 2.00
C ALA A 55 -1.71 1.18 2.20
N THR A 56 -1.48 2.38 1.65
CA THR A 56 -0.24 3.15 1.87
C THR A 56 -0.10 3.53 3.34
N ALA A 57 -1.15 4.07 3.97
CA ALA A 57 -1.14 4.42 5.38
C ALA A 57 -0.89 3.19 6.26
N MET A 58 -1.57 2.07 5.99
CA MET A 58 -1.36 0.80 6.70
C MET A 58 0.10 0.36 6.59
N LYS A 59 0.68 0.36 5.39
CA LYS A 59 2.09 -0.04 5.18
C LYS A 59 3.06 0.86 5.94
N GLN A 60 2.82 2.18 5.94
CA GLN A 60 3.65 3.15 6.67
C GLN A 60 3.59 2.93 8.17
N LEU A 61 2.41 2.64 8.73
CA LEU A 61 2.24 2.33 10.15
C LEU A 61 2.90 0.99 10.52
N CYS A 62 2.80 -0.03 9.67
CA CYS A 62 3.47 -1.32 9.87
C CYS A 62 5.01 -1.21 9.85
N ASN A 63 5.55 -0.16 9.24
CA ASN A 63 7.00 0.10 9.17
C ASN A 63 7.45 1.16 10.19
N ASN A 64 6.57 1.59 11.08
CA ASN A 64 6.86 2.64 12.07
C ASN A 64 6.93 2.06 13.48
N ASN A 65 8.12 1.90 14.01
CA ASN A 65 8.35 1.35 15.35
C ASN A 65 7.79 2.22 16.50
N SER A 66 7.27 3.42 16.20
CA SER A 66 6.49 4.18 17.21
C SER A 66 5.09 3.58 17.42
N VAL A 67 4.65 2.61 16.61
CA VAL A 67 3.33 1.99 16.72
C VAL A 67 3.47 0.57 17.25
N GLY A 68 3.06 0.33 18.48
CA GLY A 68 3.07 -0.97 19.13
C GLY A 68 1.68 -1.58 19.29
N TYR A 69 1.61 -2.72 19.97
CA TYR A 69 0.38 -3.46 20.19
C TYR A 69 -0.05 -3.45 21.67
N CYS A 70 -1.27 -2.98 21.94
CA CYS A 70 -1.91 -3.16 23.24
C CYS A 70 -3.43 -2.99 23.13
N GLN A 71 -4.19 -3.99 23.59
CA GLN A 71 -5.66 -3.87 23.66
C GLN A 71 -6.14 -2.88 24.72
N GLY A 72 -5.36 -2.68 25.80
CA GLY A 72 -5.69 -1.73 26.87
C GLY A 72 -5.58 -0.27 26.44
N HIS A 73 -4.69 0.05 25.50
CA HIS A 73 -4.46 1.41 25.01
C HIS A 73 -4.70 1.54 23.50
N ARG A 74 -5.56 0.71 22.95
CA ARG A 74 -5.80 0.46 21.54
C ARG A 74 -6.14 1.70 20.69
N THR A 75 -6.64 2.77 21.30
CA THR A 75 -7.03 4.00 20.62
C THR A 75 -5.97 5.10 20.63
N SER A 76 -4.80 4.87 21.26
CA SER A 76 -3.75 5.90 21.33
C SER A 76 -3.14 6.20 19.98
N LEU A 77 -3.04 5.23 19.05
CA LEU A 77 -2.64 5.46 17.66
C LEU A 77 -3.54 6.50 16.97
N TYR A 78 -4.87 6.39 17.13
CA TYR A 78 -5.81 7.35 16.56
C TYR A 78 -5.52 8.77 17.05
N THR A 79 -5.36 8.92 18.36
CA THR A 79 -5.10 10.22 18.99
C THR A 79 -3.77 10.83 18.54
N GLU A 80 -2.71 10.05 18.43
CA GLU A 80 -1.40 10.56 18.03
C GLU A 80 -1.34 10.87 16.51
N LEU A 81 -2.04 10.10 15.66
CA LEU A 81 -2.15 10.41 14.23
C LEU A 81 -2.98 11.68 13.97
N GLU A 82 -4.01 11.93 14.77
CA GLU A 82 -4.80 13.17 14.69
C GLU A 82 -3.92 14.40 14.91
N LYS A 83 -3.02 14.38 15.90
CA LYS A 83 -2.08 15.48 16.20
C LYS A 83 -1.13 15.81 15.05
N VAL A 84 -0.82 14.84 14.21
CA VAL A 84 0.07 15.01 13.03
C VAL A 84 -0.71 15.09 11.71
N GLY A 85 -2.01 15.41 11.76
CA GLY A 85 -2.85 15.63 10.58
C GLY A 85 -3.04 14.37 9.72
N TRP A 86 -3.14 13.20 10.34
CA TRP A 86 -3.34 11.91 9.68
C TRP A 86 -2.19 11.54 8.74
N ASN A 87 -0.97 11.97 9.06
CA ASN A 87 0.23 11.65 8.31
C ASN A 87 1.08 10.59 9.03
N PRO A 88 1.02 9.30 8.63
CA PRO A 88 1.77 8.22 9.29
C PRO A 88 3.29 8.43 9.32
N THR A 89 3.85 9.14 8.33
CA THR A 89 5.30 9.38 8.26
C THR A 89 5.76 10.45 9.24
N ALA A 90 4.86 11.33 9.68
CA ALA A 90 5.14 12.35 10.70
C ALA A 90 4.99 11.85 12.15
N LEU A 91 4.40 10.66 12.34
CA LEU A 91 4.19 10.06 13.65
C LEU A 91 5.52 9.62 14.26
N LYS A 92 5.90 10.24 15.39
CA LYS A 92 7.12 9.94 16.15
C LYS A 92 6.84 9.57 17.60
N THR A 93 5.67 9.93 18.11
CA THR A 93 5.26 9.64 19.49
C THR A 93 4.91 8.17 19.64
N PRO A 94 5.52 7.44 20.58
CA PRO A 94 5.15 6.04 20.83
C PRO A 94 3.68 5.91 21.24
N CYS A 95 2.97 5.03 20.54
CA CYS A 95 1.54 4.76 20.72
C CYS A 95 1.23 3.29 20.47
N GLU A 96 0.00 2.90 20.70
CA GLU A 96 -0.43 1.52 20.68
C GLU A 96 -1.78 1.39 19.96
N THR A 97 -2.00 0.22 19.41
CA THR A 97 -3.25 -0.16 18.74
C THR A 97 -3.52 -1.66 18.91
N ASP A 98 -4.70 -2.12 18.48
CA ASP A 98 -4.93 -3.53 18.19
C ASP A 98 -5.32 -3.71 16.71
N CYS A 99 -5.57 -4.93 16.28
CA CYS A 99 -5.85 -5.23 14.88
C CYS A 99 -7.06 -4.45 14.33
N SER A 100 -8.09 -4.28 15.12
CA SER A 100 -9.34 -3.59 14.71
C SER A 100 -9.28 -2.08 14.90
N ALA A 101 -8.74 -1.60 16.02
CA ALA A 101 -8.61 -0.17 16.29
C ALA A 101 -7.69 0.52 15.27
N MET A 102 -6.67 -0.19 14.76
CA MET A 102 -5.80 0.29 13.69
C MET A 102 -6.54 0.66 12.41
N MET A 103 -7.64 -0.02 12.12
CA MET A 103 -8.40 0.25 10.88
C MET A 103 -9.02 1.64 10.88
N SER A 104 -9.45 2.17 12.04
CA SER A 104 -10.05 3.50 12.11
C SER A 104 -9.11 4.62 11.63
N PRO A 105 -7.91 4.82 12.19
CA PRO A 105 -6.98 5.85 11.70
C PRO A 105 -6.49 5.58 10.27
N VAL A 106 -6.33 4.32 9.86
CA VAL A 106 -5.99 3.97 8.46
C VAL A 106 -7.07 4.45 7.49
N LEU A 107 -8.35 4.22 7.81
CA LEU A 107 -9.48 4.71 7.02
C LEU A 107 -9.56 6.24 7.03
N LYS A 108 -9.26 6.87 8.16
CA LYS A 108 -9.21 8.33 8.27
C LYS A 108 -8.14 8.95 7.36
N CYS A 109 -6.96 8.33 7.23
CA CYS A 109 -5.93 8.74 6.27
C CYS A 109 -6.44 8.68 4.81
N ALA A 110 -7.42 7.83 4.51
CA ALA A 110 -8.07 7.73 3.20
C ALA A 110 -9.32 8.65 3.06
N GLY A 111 -9.62 9.47 4.06
CA GLY A 111 -10.76 10.37 4.08
C GLY A 111 -12.09 9.71 4.46
N ILE A 112 -12.07 8.56 5.14
CA ILE A 112 -13.26 7.85 5.62
C ILE A 112 -13.24 7.84 7.15
N SER A 113 -14.31 8.31 7.77
CA SER A 113 -14.43 8.37 9.23
C SER A 113 -15.26 7.22 9.76
N VAL A 114 -14.68 6.47 10.70
CA VAL A 114 -15.36 5.49 11.54
C VAL A 114 -14.97 5.73 12.99
N SER A 115 -15.75 5.23 13.95
CA SER A 115 -15.40 5.35 15.37
C SER A 115 -14.01 4.78 15.66
N LYS A 116 -13.22 5.45 16.50
CA LYS A 116 -11.95 4.93 16.99
C LYS A 116 -12.11 3.65 17.84
N ASP A 117 -13.32 3.43 18.37
CA ASP A 117 -13.63 2.34 19.28
C ASP A 117 -14.14 1.09 18.56
N ILE A 118 -14.07 1.02 17.24
CA ILE A 118 -14.44 -0.19 16.49
C ILE A 118 -13.62 -1.39 16.97
N TYR A 119 -14.26 -2.55 17.01
CA TYR A 119 -13.62 -3.84 17.27
C TYR A 119 -14.13 -4.88 16.27
N THR A 120 -13.49 -6.02 16.17
CA THR A 120 -13.79 -7.02 15.13
C THR A 120 -15.24 -7.49 15.11
N GLY A 121 -15.97 -7.37 16.23
CA GLY A 121 -17.39 -7.73 16.32
C GLY A 121 -18.35 -6.70 15.71
N ASN A 122 -18.00 -5.40 15.71
CA ASN A 122 -18.86 -4.33 15.18
C ASN A 122 -18.31 -3.66 13.92
N MET A 123 -17.03 -3.85 13.58
CA MET A 123 -16.37 -3.10 12.52
C MET A 123 -17.00 -3.29 11.13
N VAL A 124 -17.53 -4.48 10.83
CA VAL A 124 -18.19 -4.73 9.55
C VAL A 124 -19.37 -3.78 9.36
N ASN A 125 -20.24 -3.67 10.35
CA ASN A 125 -21.40 -2.78 10.29
C ASN A 125 -20.98 -1.31 10.29
N ALA A 126 -20.01 -0.92 11.13
CA ALA A 126 -19.52 0.45 11.21
C ALA A 126 -18.88 0.92 9.90
N ILE A 127 -18.07 0.06 9.25
CA ILE A 127 -17.44 0.38 7.98
C ILE A 127 -18.46 0.39 6.83
N MET A 128 -19.38 -0.58 6.80
CA MET A 128 -20.45 -0.61 5.78
C MET A 128 -21.38 0.59 5.87
N ALA A 129 -21.66 1.10 7.07
CA ALA A 129 -22.50 2.29 7.28
C ALA A 129 -21.93 3.56 6.63
N THR A 130 -20.64 3.61 6.31
CA THR A 130 -20.03 4.72 5.58
C THR A 130 -20.48 4.81 4.11
N GLY A 131 -21.06 3.75 3.56
CA GLY A 131 -21.46 3.66 2.15
C GLY A 131 -20.29 3.46 1.16
N GLU A 132 -19.05 3.47 1.65
CA GLU A 132 -17.81 3.45 0.84
C GLU A 132 -17.33 2.03 0.46
N PHE A 133 -17.99 0.99 0.97
CA PHE A 133 -17.52 -0.39 0.84
C PHE A 133 -18.56 -1.32 0.22
N GLU A 134 -18.06 -2.41 -0.35
CA GLU A 134 -18.79 -3.62 -0.70
C GLU A 134 -18.43 -4.72 0.29
N LYS A 135 -19.43 -5.52 0.69
CA LYS A 135 -19.25 -6.69 1.57
C LYS A 135 -19.18 -7.96 0.70
N LEU A 136 -18.05 -8.67 0.78
CA LEU A 136 -17.81 -9.91 0.05
C LEU A 136 -17.68 -11.07 1.05
N THR A 137 -18.48 -12.14 0.88
CA THR A 137 -18.55 -13.27 1.82
C THR A 137 -18.23 -14.62 1.18
N GLY A 138 -18.11 -14.69 -0.15
CA GLY A 138 -17.84 -15.95 -0.84
C GLY A 138 -16.43 -16.47 -0.59
N SER A 139 -16.26 -17.79 -0.58
CA SER A 139 -14.97 -18.49 -0.39
C SER A 139 -13.88 -18.03 -1.37
N LYS A 140 -14.26 -17.57 -2.56
CA LYS A 140 -13.39 -16.91 -3.53
C LYS A 140 -12.57 -15.76 -2.91
N TYR A 141 -13.14 -15.02 -1.96
CA TYR A 141 -12.51 -13.86 -1.32
C TYR A 141 -11.97 -14.18 0.09
N THR A 142 -12.62 -15.10 0.80
CA THR A 142 -12.28 -15.43 2.18
C THR A 142 -11.40 -16.66 2.31
N GLY A 143 -11.31 -17.51 1.28
CA GLY A 143 -10.56 -18.77 1.33
C GLY A 143 -9.07 -18.63 1.02
N THR A 144 -8.71 -17.64 0.20
CA THR A 144 -7.31 -17.36 -0.17
C THR A 144 -7.10 -15.86 -0.38
N GLY A 145 -5.86 -15.39 -0.31
CA GLY A 145 -5.51 -14.00 -0.61
C GLY A 145 -5.53 -13.66 -2.12
N ASN A 146 -5.67 -14.66 -2.99
CA ASN A 146 -5.43 -14.52 -4.44
C ASN A 146 -6.41 -13.57 -5.14
N ASN A 147 -7.60 -13.36 -4.58
CA ASN A 147 -8.64 -12.51 -5.15
C ASN A 147 -8.84 -11.19 -4.37
N LEU A 148 -7.97 -10.91 -3.40
CA LEU A 148 -7.99 -9.64 -2.68
C LEU A 148 -7.42 -8.53 -3.56
N MET A 149 -8.01 -7.35 -3.45
CA MET A 149 -7.51 -6.12 -4.04
C MET A 149 -6.81 -5.28 -2.97
N THR A 150 -5.85 -4.47 -3.38
CA THR A 150 -5.20 -3.48 -2.51
C THR A 150 -6.25 -2.70 -1.72
N GLY A 151 -6.09 -2.62 -0.40
CA GLY A 151 -7.03 -1.99 0.52
C GLY A 151 -8.14 -2.90 1.04
N ASP A 152 -8.35 -4.10 0.49
CA ASP A 152 -9.36 -5.03 1.01
C ASP A 152 -9.09 -5.37 2.48
N ILE A 153 -10.12 -5.29 3.31
CA ILE A 153 -10.06 -5.59 4.75
C ILE A 153 -10.72 -6.94 4.99
N SER A 154 -9.92 -7.94 5.38
CA SER A 154 -10.41 -9.27 5.78
C SER A 154 -10.74 -9.29 7.26
N VAL A 155 -11.93 -9.80 7.62
CA VAL A 155 -12.45 -9.77 9.00
C VAL A 155 -12.93 -11.15 9.44
N ALA A 156 -12.45 -11.59 10.59
CA ALA A 156 -13.03 -12.66 11.40
C ALA A 156 -13.62 -12.02 12.66
N ALA A 157 -14.93 -11.94 12.74
CA ALA A 157 -15.63 -11.30 13.87
C ALA A 157 -15.24 -11.94 15.21
N GLY A 158 -14.93 -11.11 16.21
CA GLY A 158 -14.48 -11.54 17.53
C GLY A 158 -13.03 -12.10 17.57
N LYS A 159 -12.30 -12.09 16.45
CA LYS A 159 -10.96 -12.69 16.38
C LYS A 159 -9.89 -11.73 15.86
N HIS A 160 -9.94 -11.41 14.56
CA HIS A 160 -8.83 -10.70 13.90
C HIS A 160 -9.26 -9.95 12.64
N THR A 161 -8.43 -9.02 12.21
CA THR A 161 -8.56 -8.31 10.92
C THR A 161 -7.20 -7.94 10.36
N ILE A 162 -7.08 -7.99 9.03
CA ILE A 162 -5.89 -7.61 8.25
C ILE A 162 -6.31 -6.81 7.03
N MET A 163 -5.40 -6.00 6.46
CA MET A 163 -5.62 -5.27 5.22
C MET A 163 -4.65 -5.74 4.13
N ALA A 164 -5.15 -6.02 2.93
CA ALA A 164 -4.32 -6.30 1.77
C ALA A 164 -3.58 -5.03 1.32
N LEU A 165 -2.25 -5.12 1.17
CA LEU A 165 -1.38 -4.02 0.75
C LEU A 165 -1.09 -4.05 -0.76
N GLU A 166 -1.40 -5.15 -1.41
CA GLU A 166 -1.26 -5.37 -2.85
C GLU A 166 -2.38 -6.24 -3.39
N ASN A 167 -2.51 -6.29 -4.72
CA ASN A 167 -3.45 -7.18 -5.36
C ASN A 167 -3.00 -8.64 -5.27
N GLY A 168 -3.93 -9.54 -5.01
CA GLY A 168 -3.74 -10.97 -5.14
C GLY A 168 -3.51 -11.38 -6.60
N CYS A 169 -2.90 -12.55 -6.80
CA CYS A 169 -2.43 -13.01 -8.12
C CYS A 169 -3.56 -13.23 -9.16
N ASN A 170 -4.80 -13.43 -8.71
CA ASN A 170 -5.95 -13.58 -9.61
C ASN A 170 -6.61 -12.24 -9.99
N VAL A 171 -6.20 -11.13 -9.37
CA VAL A 171 -6.72 -9.81 -9.69
C VAL A 171 -5.99 -9.28 -10.91
N LYS A 172 -6.65 -9.33 -12.07
CA LYS A 172 -6.16 -8.66 -13.27
C LYS A 172 -6.14 -7.15 -12.99
N SER A 173 -5.04 -6.48 -13.32
CA SER A 173 -4.97 -5.02 -13.30
C SER A 173 -5.97 -4.49 -14.34
N THR A 174 -7.20 -4.21 -13.92
CA THR A 174 -8.18 -3.53 -14.75
C THR A 174 -7.76 -2.07 -14.82
N SER A 175 -7.16 -1.68 -15.93
CA SER A 175 -7.09 -0.29 -16.33
C SER A 175 -8.52 0.16 -16.61
N SER A 176 -9.14 0.87 -15.66
CA SER A 176 -10.40 1.55 -15.91
C SER A 176 -10.15 2.65 -16.94
N GLY A 177 -10.58 2.41 -18.18
CA GLY A 177 -10.69 3.44 -19.17
C GLY A 177 -11.77 4.42 -18.72
N SER A 178 -11.37 5.63 -18.40
CA SER A 178 -12.26 6.80 -18.44
C SER A 178 -11.71 7.75 -19.46
N THR A 179 -12.38 7.80 -20.61
CA THR A 179 -12.33 8.94 -21.53
C THR A 179 -12.96 10.15 -20.87
N SER A 180 -12.17 11.14 -20.55
CA SER A 180 -12.63 12.52 -20.49
C SER A 180 -11.46 13.45 -20.81
N SER A 181 -11.61 14.14 -21.92
CA SER A 181 -10.86 15.32 -22.32
C SER A 181 -11.04 16.43 -21.29
N GLY A 182 -9.93 16.95 -20.77
CA GLY A 182 -9.92 18.09 -19.86
C GLY A 182 -8.49 18.52 -19.56
N SER A 183 -8.06 19.59 -20.19
CA SER A 183 -6.80 20.29 -19.96
C SER A 183 -6.68 20.77 -18.50
N GLY A 184 -5.58 20.47 -17.81
CA GLY A 184 -5.32 21.01 -16.47
C GLY A 184 -4.18 20.30 -15.74
N SER A 185 -3.05 20.96 -15.66
CA SER A 185 -1.88 20.82 -14.78
C SER A 185 -1.91 19.70 -13.70
N GLY A 186 -1.08 18.69 -13.85
CA GLY A 186 -0.15 18.21 -12.84
C GLY A 186 -0.54 17.14 -11.85
N ASN A 187 -1.06 15.97 -12.20
CA ASN A 187 -0.78 14.70 -11.50
C ASN A 187 -1.16 13.55 -12.44
N ASN A 188 -0.23 13.16 -13.27
CA ASN A 188 -0.44 12.01 -14.17
C ASN A 188 -0.39 10.71 -13.31
N PRO A 189 -1.45 9.87 -13.31
CA PRO A 189 -1.43 8.62 -12.57
C PRO A 189 -0.29 7.72 -13.07
N ALA A 190 0.37 7.02 -12.15
CA ALA A 190 1.46 6.13 -12.48
C ALA A 190 1.01 5.11 -13.55
N VAL A 191 1.79 4.95 -14.59
CA VAL A 191 1.55 3.94 -15.64
C VAL A 191 1.64 2.55 -15.01
N PRO A 192 0.71 1.62 -15.25
CA PRO A 192 0.82 0.27 -14.72
C PRO A 192 2.15 -0.39 -15.13
N TYR A 193 2.81 -1.04 -14.19
CA TYR A 193 4.03 -1.79 -14.44
C TYR A 193 3.86 -2.77 -15.59
N GLY A 194 4.83 -2.75 -16.52
CA GLY A 194 4.83 -3.62 -17.69
C GLY A 194 3.92 -3.20 -18.84
N ALA A 195 3.11 -2.12 -18.69
CA ALA A 195 2.29 -1.63 -19.78
C ALA A 195 3.14 -1.12 -20.94
N ALA A 196 2.93 -1.67 -22.14
CA ALA A 196 3.62 -1.23 -23.33
C ALA A 196 3.21 0.20 -23.70
N LYS A 197 4.20 1.09 -23.88
CA LYS A 197 4.00 2.49 -24.30
C LYS A 197 5.06 2.97 -25.26
N THR A 198 4.70 3.94 -26.09
CA THR A 198 5.64 4.64 -26.96
C THR A 198 6.44 5.67 -26.15
N ALA A 199 7.73 5.82 -26.46
CA ALA A 199 8.54 6.85 -25.84
C ALA A 199 8.10 8.24 -26.29
N ALA A 200 7.95 9.15 -25.32
CA ALA A 200 7.83 10.59 -25.58
C ALA A 200 9.18 11.20 -25.99
N PHE A 201 10.27 10.67 -25.43
CA PHE A 201 11.65 11.02 -25.79
C PHE A 201 12.61 9.87 -25.44
N MET A 202 13.81 9.93 -25.99
CA MET A 202 14.91 9.02 -25.65
C MET A 202 15.83 9.68 -24.64
N GLY A 203 16.45 8.88 -23.78
CA GLY A 203 17.41 9.36 -22.79
C GLY A 203 18.48 8.34 -22.45
N TYR A 204 19.48 8.77 -21.71
CA TYR A 204 20.57 7.93 -21.22
C TYR A 204 20.68 7.94 -19.70
N VAL A 205 21.06 6.79 -19.13
CA VAL A 205 21.38 6.68 -17.71
C VAL A 205 22.68 7.45 -17.43
N ASN A 206 22.63 8.42 -16.51
CA ASN A 206 23.76 9.30 -16.14
C ASN A 206 24.42 8.92 -14.80
N THR A 207 24.18 7.72 -14.30
CA THR A 207 24.77 7.19 -13.07
C THR A 207 25.32 5.77 -13.29
N GLY A 208 26.31 5.34 -12.50
CA GLY A 208 26.99 4.05 -12.68
C GLY A 208 26.06 2.85 -12.66
N ALA A 209 25.02 2.88 -11.82
CA ALA A 209 24.00 1.83 -11.71
C ALA A 209 22.65 2.43 -11.29
N LEU A 210 21.59 2.17 -12.05
CA LEU A 210 20.26 2.69 -11.82
C LEU A 210 19.26 1.54 -11.60
N ASN A 211 18.64 1.49 -10.44
CA ASN A 211 17.60 0.51 -10.16
C ASN A 211 16.36 0.77 -11.00
N VAL A 212 15.82 -0.28 -11.62
CA VAL A 212 14.55 -0.28 -12.34
C VAL A 212 13.51 -0.97 -11.46
N ARG A 213 12.42 -0.26 -11.20
CA ARG A 213 11.40 -0.69 -10.23
C ARG A 213 10.04 -0.88 -10.87
N LYS A 214 9.18 -1.63 -10.20
CA LYS A 214 7.81 -1.90 -10.66
C LYS A 214 6.88 -0.71 -10.41
N GLN A 215 7.25 0.21 -9.50
CA GLN A 215 6.48 1.41 -9.16
C GLN A 215 7.42 2.61 -8.98
N PRO A 216 6.92 3.86 -9.06
CA PRO A 216 7.70 5.07 -8.83
C PRO A 216 7.93 5.32 -7.33
N ASP A 217 8.70 4.42 -6.72
CA ASP A 217 8.97 4.41 -5.27
C ASP A 217 10.36 3.82 -5.04
N PRO A 218 11.23 4.46 -4.22
CA PRO A 218 12.57 3.96 -3.91
C PRO A 218 12.56 2.61 -3.18
N ASP A 219 11.46 2.24 -2.53
CA ASP A 219 11.31 1.00 -1.78
C ASP A 219 10.53 -0.08 -2.54
N ALA A 220 9.98 0.25 -3.73
CA ALA A 220 9.28 -0.72 -4.56
C ALA A 220 10.21 -1.85 -5.04
N ASP A 221 9.63 -3.00 -5.34
CA ASP A 221 10.33 -4.13 -5.93
C ASP A 221 11.08 -3.75 -7.21
N LYS A 222 12.30 -4.28 -7.36
CA LYS A 222 13.05 -4.16 -8.61
C LYS A 222 12.44 -5.04 -9.70
N LEU A 223 12.67 -4.64 -10.94
CA LEU A 223 12.30 -5.43 -12.11
C LEU A 223 13.13 -6.72 -12.13
N VAL A 224 12.48 -7.89 -12.18
CA VAL A 224 13.19 -9.18 -12.15
C VAL A 224 14.14 -9.34 -13.35
N SER A 225 13.68 -8.96 -14.55
CA SER A 225 14.46 -9.12 -15.79
C SER A 225 15.58 -8.09 -15.96
N TYR A 226 15.45 -6.91 -15.37
CA TYR A 226 16.43 -5.82 -15.39
C TYR A 226 16.38 -5.07 -14.05
N PRO A 227 16.90 -5.67 -12.97
CA PRO A 227 16.84 -5.05 -11.63
C PRO A 227 17.68 -3.78 -11.54
N CYS A 228 18.67 -3.65 -12.42
CA CYS A 228 19.59 -2.53 -12.50
C CYS A 228 20.07 -2.34 -13.94
N ILE A 229 20.25 -1.09 -14.37
CA ILE A 229 20.82 -0.71 -15.67
C ILE A 229 22.04 0.18 -15.48
N LYS A 230 23.01 0.03 -16.38
CA LYS A 230 24.32 0.70 -16.28
C LYS A 230 24.28 2.11 -16.87
N GLN A 231 25.29 2.89 -16.54
CA GLN A 231 25.55 4.19 -17.17
C GLN A 231 25.58 4.08 -18.69
N ASN A 232 25.12 5.11 -19.37
CA ASN A 232 24.98 5.20 -20.83
C ASN A 232 23.99 4.19 -21.46
N THR A 233 23.22 3.42 -20.65
CA THR A 233 22.11 2.64 -21.20
C THR A 233 21.07 3.58 -21.78
N GLU A 234 20.74 3.41 -23.06
CA GLU A 234 19.67 4.15 -23.73
C GLU A 234 18.31 3.60 -23.30
N VAL A 235 17.39 4.49 -22.96
CA VAL A 235 16.03 4.16 -22.53
C VAL A 235 15.01 5.04 -23.25
N GLY A 236 13.84 4.47 -23.54
CA GLY A 236 12.71 5.26 -24.01
C GLY A 236 11.86 5.72 -22.83
N VAL A 237 11.74 7.03 -22.63
CA VAL A 237 10.89 7.62 -21.59
C VAL A 237 9.47 7.75 -22.10
N CYS A 238 8.54 7.01 -21.47
CA CYS A 238 7.15 6.88 -21.90
C CYS A 238 6.18 7.71 -21.07
N GLY A 239 6.61 8.27 -19.95
CA GLY A 239 5.79 9.07 -19.04
C GLY A 239 6.51 9.33 -17.73
N SER A 240 5.84 10.05 -16.84
CA SER A 240 6.38 10.38 -15.52
C SER A 240 5.33 10.21 -14.43
N ALA A 241 5.77 9.98 -13.19
CA ALA A 241 4.94 9.94 -12.01
C ALA A 241 5.73 10.50 -10.81
N LYS A 242 5.05 11.00 -9.79
CA LYS A 242 5.67 11.39 -8.52
C LYS A 242 5.63 10.23 -7.54
N ALA A 243 6.75 9.97 -6.89
CA ALA A 243 6.81 9.06 -5.74
C ALA A 243 6.07 9.65 -4.53
N PRO A 244 5.75 8.85 -3.50
CA PRO A 244 5.15 9.34 -2.25
C PRO A 244 5.94 10.46 -1.57
N ASN A 245 7.27 10.46 -1.71
CA ASN A 245 8.18 11.50 -1.19
C ASN A 245 8.32 12.72 -2.12
N GLY A 246 7.48 12.84 -3.17
CA GLY A 246 7.48 13.93 -4.13
C GLY A 246 8.54 13.84 -5.24
N ALA A 247 9.47 12.88 -5.19
CA ALA A 247 10.49 12.71 -6.22
C ALA A 247 9.86 12.34 -7.58
N LEU A 248 10.40 12.91 -8.67
CA LEU A 248 9.94 12.59 -10.02
C LEU A 248 10.58 11.27 -10.49
N TRP A 249 9.75 10.40 -11.06
CA TRP A 249 10.15 9.13 -11.66
C TRP A 249 9.69 9.08 -13.10
N TYR A 250 10.53 8.48 -13.97
CA TYR A 250 10.16 8.18 -15.34
C TYR A 250 9.73 6.73 -15.51
N TYR A 251 8.64 6.53 -16.23
CA TYR A 251 8.28 5.23 -16.77
C TYR A 251 9.03 5.04 -18.08
N ILE A 252 9.89 4.04 -18.13
CA ILE A 252 10.81 3.79 -19.24
C ILE A 252 10.60 2.42 -19.86
N TYR A 253 11.06 2.26 -21.10
CA TYR A 253 11.38 0.94 -21.60
C TYR A 253 12.89 0.81 -21.84
N ILE A 254 13.36 -0.44 -21.75
CA ILE A 254 14.72 -0.88 -22.06
C ILE A 254 14.59 -1.91 -23.18
N ASN A 255 15.38 -1.77 -24.25
CA ASN A 255 15.45 -2.77 -25.30
C ASN A 255 16.30 -3.96 -24.83
N GLY A 256 15.70 -5.12 -24.69
CA GLY A 256 16.36 -6.37 -24.32
C GLY A 256 16.30 -7.39 -25.46
N ALA A 257 17.10 -8.45 -25.36
CA ALA A 257 17.15 -9.53 -26.34
C ALA A 257 15.79 -10.22 -26.60
N LYS A 258 14.90 -10.17 -25.60
CA LYS A 258 13.53 -10.72 -25.67
C LYS A 258 12.47 -9.62 -25.74
N GLY A 259 12.75 -8.49 -26.39
CA GLY A 259 11.86 -7.35 -26.55
C GLY A 259 11.95 -6.31 -25.43
N LYS A 260 11.09 -5.28 -25.52
CA LYS A 260 11.07 -4.17 -24.58
C LYS A 260 10.60 -4.62 -23.19
N LYS A 261 11.31 -4.14 -22.16
CA LYS A 261 10.92 -4.31 -20.75
C LYS A 261 10.66 -2.94 -20.14
N TYR A 262 9.57 -2.85 -19.40
CA TYR A 262 9.05 -1.57 -18.88
C TYR A 262 9.14 -1.51 -17.37
N GLY A 263 9.50 -0.34 -16.83
CA GLY A 263 9.58 -0.11 -15.40
C GLY A 263 9.85 1.35 -15.06
N TYR A 264 10.00 1.63 -13.77
CA TYR A 264 10.23 2.97 -13.26
C TYR A 264 11.67 3.17 -12.84
N VAL A 265 12.19 4.37 -13.13
CA VAL A 265 13.51 4.87 -12.68
C VAL A 265 13.36 6.28 -12.13
N ASN A 266 14.19 6.65 -11.17
CA ASN A 266 14.21 8.03 -10.69
C ASN A 266 14.69 8.97 -11.79
N ALA A 267 13.90 10.00 -12.10
CA ALA A 267 14.10 10.90 -13.23
C ALA A 267 15.44 11.67 -13.19
N LYS A 268 15.96 11.96 -11.99
CA LYS A 268 17.25 12.67 -11.82
C LYS A 268 18.45 11.94 -12.42
N TYR A 269 18.31 10.64 -12.69
CA TYR A 269 19.37 9.80 -13.25
C TYR A 269 19.19 9.52 -14.74
N ILE A 270 18.31 10.25 -15.42
CA ILE A 270 18.12 10.19 -16.87
C ILE A 270 18.40 11.56 -17.47
N THR A 271 19.33 11.60 -18.42
CA THR A 271 19.58 12.76 -19.27
C THR A 271 18.88 12.57 -20.60
N ALA A 272 18.05 13.52 -21.03
CA ALA A 272 17.41 13.48 -22.34
C ALA A 272 18.45 13.51 -23.47
N LYS A 273 18.16 12.77 -24.56
CA LYS A 273 18.97 12.74 -25.78
C LYS A 273 18.66 13.93 -26.65
#